data_2092fef17ca86de5a275b77ed0986687
#
_entry.id   2092fef17ca86de5a275b77ed0986687
#
_cell.length_a   1.000
_cell.length_b   1.000
_cell.length_c   1.000
_cell.angle_alpha   90.00
_cell.angle_beta   90.00
_cell.angle_gamma   90.00
#
_symmetry.space_group_name_H-M   'P 1'
#
loop_
_entity.id
_entity.type
_entity.pdbx_description
1 polymer ?
#
loop_
_entity_poly.entity_id
_entity_poly.type
_entity_poly.pdbx_seq_one_letter_code
_entity_poly.pdbx_strand_id
1 'polypeptide(L)'
;MSLNLDHNTPTVLNVLIERIQNLKKSGKFEDAIRAAETAVESARRLIEDRPDQIINLVTCLELLGNLLRICGKEMESEAVYVEALSYEGSEKIEMRQLARIKSNLACIYDNNNLNDEAIILYNQAIDTFSSLTPSPEIEIANIRNNLGMLHKKKREFEVAENNYMIALQAFENNKGATSEEAAAVYNNLGTLFYDSELINQSREMHEQALEILIQSKKSNNSDLGQSYSNLAASLEKLGETDAAEKNYELALGLLETTLKDALDIYEITCENYCNLLIRIGKKRRAASVQKKALKLTSKIR
;
A
#
# COMPACT_ATOMS: atom_id res chain seq x y z
N MET A 1 0.20 8.71 -15.57
CA MET A 1 1.66 8.71 -15.76
C MET A 1 1.95 8.41 -17.22
N SER A 2 2.51 9.35 -17.96
CA SER A 2 3.02 9.09 -19.30
C SER A 2 4.36 8.36 -19.16
N LEU A 3 4.47 7.16 -19.70
CA LEU A 3 5.75 6.49 -19.86
C LEU A 3 6.58 7.33 -20.85
N ASN A 4 7.73 7.82 -20.40
CA ASN A 4 8.71 8.44 -21.31
C ASN A 4 9.32 7.30 -22.14
N LEU A 5 8.71 7.05 -23.30
CA LEU A 5 9.31 6.21 -24.33
C LEU A 5 10.29 7.07 -25.13
N ASP A 6 11.51 6.59 -25.32
CA ASP A 6 12.48 7.24 -26.18
C ASP A 6 11.85 7.40 -27.59
N HIS A 7 12.03 8.55 -28.25
CA HIS A 7 11.51 8.83 -29.60
C HIS A 7 11.95 7.80 -30.66
N ASN A 8 12.89 6.92 -30.32
CA ASN A 8 13.39 5.82 -31.14
C ASN A 8 12.87 4.44 -30.73
N THR A 9 11.86 4.35 -29.82
CA THR A 9 11.31 3.05 -29.43
C THR A 9 10.68 2.36 -30.64
N PRO A 10 11.01 1.10 -30.93
CA PRO A 10 10.45 0.39 -32.07
C PRO A 10 8.93 0.32 -31.96
N THR A 11 8.24 0.47 -33.07
CA THR A 11 6.78 0.50 -33.18
C THR A 11 6.11 -0.70 -32.49
N VAL A 12 6.75 -1.89 -32.52
CA VAL A 12 6.25 -3.10 -31.87
C VAL A 12 6.20 -2.97 -30.35
N LEU A 13 7.24 -2.43 -29.70
CA LEU A 13 7.26 -2.23 -28.25
C LEU A 13 6.22 -1.20 -27.82
N ASN A 14 6.06 -0.10 -28.57
CA ASN A 14 5.04 0.91 -28.29
C ASN A 14 3.63 0.29 -28.32
N VAL A 15 3.33 -0.52 -29.32
CA VAL A 15 2.02 -1.20 -29.43
C VAL A 15 1.81 -2.17 -28.27
N LEU A 16 2.83 -2.92 -27.86
CA LEU A 16 2.74 -3.83 -26.72
C LEU A 16 2.52 -3.08 -25.42
N ILE A 17 3.23 -2.00 -25.17
CA ILE A 17 3.09 -1.16 -23.97
C ILE A 17 1.68 -0.55 -23.88
N GLU A 18 1.17 -0.03 -25.00
CA GLU A 18 -0.20 0.48 -25.06
C GLU A 18 -1.24 -0.62 -24.78
N ARG A 19 -1.04 -1.80 -25.36
CA ARG A 19 -1.88 -2.98 -25.10
C ARG A 19 -1.87 -3.37 -23.62
N ILE A 20 -0.69 -3.41 -22.98
CA ILE A 20 -0.53 -3.70 -21.54
C ILE A 20 -1.34 -2.71 -20.70
N GLN A 21 -1.24 -1.41 -21.00
CA GLN A 21 -1.97 -0.38 -20.27
C GLN A 21 -3.49 -0.52 -20.42
N ASN A 22 -3.98 -0.84 -21.63
CA ASN A 22 -5.40 -1.05 -21.89
C ASN A 22 -5.94 -2.30 -21.18
N LEU A 23 -5.18 -3.39 -21.18
CA LEU A 23 -5.52 -4.61 -20.45
C LEU A 23 -5.57 -4.39 -18.95
N LYS A 24 -4.58 -3.66 -18.38
CA LYS A 24 -4.55 -3.27 -16.97
C LYS A 24 -5.78 -2.43 -16.59
N LYS A 25 -6.12 -1.41 -17.40
CA LYS A 25 -7.31 -0.57 -17.18
C LYS A 25 -8.63 -1.35 -17.21
N SER A 26 -8.69 -2.41 -18.00
CA SER A 26 -9.88 -3.29 -18.09
C SER A 26 -9.87 -4.45 -17.09
N GLY A 27 -8.93 -4.48 -16.14
CA GLY A 27 -8.84 -5.52 -15.11
C GLY A 27 -8.38 -6.89 -15.61
N LYS A 28 -7.92 -6.99 -16.87
CA LYS A 28 -7.45 -8.24 -17.50
C LYS A 28 -5.98 -8.48 -17.19
N PHE A 29 -5.67 -8.69 -15.91
CA PHE A 29 -4.29 -8.73 -15.44
C PHE A 29 -3.46 -9.89 -16.00
N GLU A 30 -4.01 -11.10 -16.14
CA GLU A 30 -3.29 -12.23 -16.72
C GLU A 30 -2.94 -12.01 -18.20
N ASP A 31 -3.82 -11.38 -18.98
CA ASP A 31 -3.52 -11.00 -20.35
C ASP A 31 -2.47 -9.89 -20.42
N ALA A 32 -2.50 -8.95 -19.45
CA ALA A 32 -1.50 -7.89 -19.35
C ALA A 32 -0.11 -8.46 -19.01
N ILE A 33 -0.02 -9.45 -18.13
CA ILE A 33 1.23 -10.15 -17.80
C ILE A 33 1.80 -10.82 -19.05
N ARG A 34 1.00 -11.61 -19.79
CA ARG A 34 1.46 -12.27 -21.04
C ARG A 34 1.95 -11.26 -22.08
N ALA A 35 1.27 -10.12 -22.20
CA ALA A 35 1.71 -9.06 -23.11
C ALA A 35 3.02 -8.41 -22.64
N ALA A 36 3.21 -8.25 -21.33
CA ALA A 36 4.43 -7.69 -20.73
C ALA A 36 5.62 -8.65 -20.87
N GLU A 37 5.41 -9.96 -20.70
CA GLU A 37 6.42 -11.00 -20.98
C GLU A 37 6.88 -10.94 -22.44
N THR A 38 5.93 -10.85 -23.38
CA THR A 38 6.24 -10.69 -24.80
C THR A 38 7.03 -9.41 -25.08
N ALA A 39 6.72 -8.31 -24.39
CA ALA A 39 7.44 -7.05 -24.51
C ALA A 39 8.87 -7.17 -23.97
N VAL A 40 9.08 -7.83 -22.83
CA VAL A 40 10.41 -8.11 -22.26
C VAL A 40 11.25 -8.93 -23.24
N GLU A 41 10.71 -10.04 -23.79
CA GLU A 41 11.43 -10.84 -24.77
C GLU A 41 11.80 -10.04 -26.02
N SER A 42 10.89 -9.22 -26.51
CA SER A 42 11.14 -8.37 -27.69
C SER A 42 12.22 -7.32 -27.38
N ALA A 43 12.21 -6.74 -26.16
CA ALA A 43 13.23 -5.79 -25.73
C ALA A 43 14.61 -6.46 -25.53
N ARG A 44 14.65 -7.70 -24.98
CA ARG A 44 15.91 -8.46 -24.87
C ARG A 44 16.57 -8.70 -26.21
N ARG A 45 15.81 -9.13 -27.23
CA ARG A 45 16.34 -9.29 -28.59
C ARG A 45 16.82 -7.97 -29.19
N LEU A 46 16.11 -6.87 -28.90
CA LEU A 46 16.47 -5.56 -29.41
C LEU A 46 17.81 -5.09 -28.87
N ILE A 47 18.14 -5.31 -27.61
CA ILE A 47 19.40 -4.88 -27.00
C ILE A 47 20.60 -5.68 -27.49
N GLU A 48 20.42 -6.91 -28.03
CA GLU A 48 21.51 -7.68 -28.67
C GLU A 48 22.05 -6.94 -29.89
N ASP A 49 21.16 -6.34 -30.71
CA ASP A 49 21.54 -5.57 -31.88
C ASP A 49 21.81 -4.07 -31.57
N ARG A 50 21.12 -3.54 -30.57
CA ARG A 50 21.10 -2.14 -30.18
C ARG A 50 21.23 -1.96 -28.67
N PRO A 51 22.42 -2.04 -28.09
CA PRO A 51 22.64 -1.90 -26.64
C PRO A 51 22.21 -0.55 -26.05
N ASP A 52 22.11 0.50 -26.91
CA ASP A 52 21.58 1.81 -26.53
C ASP A 52 20.08 1.77 -26.14
N GLN A 53 19.36 0.72 -26.50
CA GLN A 53 17.93 0.54 -26.23
C GLN A 53 17.63 -0.13 -24.87
N ILE A 54 18.61 -0.20 -23.97
CA ILE A 54 18.49 -0.83 -22.64
C ILE A 54 17.38 -0.22 -21.78
N ILE A 55 17.09 1.08 -21.97
CA ILE A 55 15.97 1.75 -21.30
C ILE A 55 14.61 1.08 -21.59
N ASN A 56 14.43 0.59 -22.82
CA ASN A 56 13.20 -0.09 -23.19
C ASN A 56 13.04 -1.43 -22.47
N LEU A 57 14.16 -2.17 -22.30
CA LEU A 57 14.13 -3.41 -21.54
C LEU A 57 13.77 -3.15 -20.06
N VAL A 58 14.45 -2.20 -19.42
CA VAL A 58 14.17 -1.85 -18.02
C VAL A 58 12.74 -1.34 -17.84
N THR A 59 12.20 -0.60 -18.83
CA THR A 59 10.79 -0.17 -18.82
C THR A 59 9.82 -1.36 -18.91
N CYS A 60 10.10 -2.32 -19.78
CA CYS A 60 9.27 -3.54 -19.89
C CYS A 60 9.36 -4.40 -18.62
N LEU A 61 10.55 -4.52 -18.01
CA LEU A 61 10.75 -5.22 -16.74
C LEU A 61 10.00 -4.52 -15.60
N GLU A 62 10.06 -3.19 -15.49
CA GLU A 62 9.29 -2.44 -14.50
C GLU A 62 7.77 -2.68 -14.65
N LEU A 63 7.26 -2.66 -15.89
CA LEU A 63 5.84 -2.93 -16.16
C LEU A 63 5.45 -4.35 -15.76
N LEU A 64 6.26 -5.34 -16.13
CA LEU A 64 6.02 -6.75 -15.78
C LEU A 64 6.07 -6.95 -14.27
N GLY A 65 7.11 -6.46 -13.59
CA GLY A 65 7.25 -6.52 -12.14
C GLY A 65 6.05 -5.92 -11.41
N ASN A 66 5.59 -4.73 -11.85
CA ASN A 66 4.41 -4.07 -11.28
C ASN A 66 3.12 -4.91 -11.46
N LEU A 67 2.94 -5.57 -12.60
CA LEU A 67 1.77 -6.43 -12.86
C LEU A 67 1.82 -7.69 -12.00
N LEU A 68 2.97 -8.34 -11.92
CA LEU A 68 3.17 -9.54 -11.10
C LEU A 68 2.90 -9.24 -9.63
N ARG A 69 3.41 -8.11 -9.10
CA ARG A 69 3.17 -7.68 -7.73
C ARG A 69 1.68 -7.43 -7.45
N ILE A 70 0.96 -6.75 -8.35
CA ILE A 70 -0.49 -6.52 -8.21
C ILE A 70 -1.27 -7.84 -8.18
N CYS A 71 -0.78 -8.87 -8.88
CA CYS A 71 -1.41 -10.20 -8.93
C CYS A 71 -0.95 -11.13 -7.80
N GLY A 72 -0.14 -10.65 -6.83
CA GLY A 72 0.36 -11.46 -5.72
C GLY A 72 1.45 -12.47 -6.11
N LYS A 73 2.03 -12.37 -7.32
CA LYS A 73 3.13 -13.22 -7.80
C LYS A 73 4.48 -12.65 -7.35
N GLU A 74 4.70 -12.62 -6.04
CA GLU A 74 5.82 -11.86 -5.44
C GLU A 74 7.19 -12.39 -5.84
N MET A 75 7.41 -13.71 -5.86
CA MET A 75 8.69 -14.31 -6.24
C MET A 75 9.07 -13.98 -7.71
N GLU A 76 8.09 -14.04 -8.61
CA GLU A 76 8.31 -13.70 -10.02
C GLU A 76 8.59 -12.20 -10.18
N SER A 77 7.86 -11.36 -9.43
CA SER A 77 8.05 -9.90 -9.41
C SER A 77 9.42 -9.51 -8.87
N GLU A 78 9.88 -10.15 -7.81
CA GLU A 78 11.22 -9.96 -7.24
C GLU A 78 12.30 -10.24 -8.28
N ALA A 79 12.24 -11.41 -8.94
CA ALA A 79 13.22 -11.79 -9.95
C ALA A 79 13.31 -10.75 -11.09
N VAL A 80 12.16 -10.24 -11.52
CA VAL A 80 12.08 -9.22 -12.59
C VAL A 80 12.67 -7.88 -12.15
N TYR A 81 12.41 -7.43 -10.90
CA TYR A 81 12.99 -6.19 -10.39
C TYR A 81 14.50 -6.32 -10.14
N VAL A 82 14.97 -7.46 -9.66
CA VAL A 82 16.41 -7.73 -9.49
C VAL A 82 17.11 -7.70 -10.85
N GLU A 83 16.52 -8.30 -11.90
CA GLU A 83 17.05 -8.18 -13.26
C GLU A 83 17.09 -6.72 -13.73
N ALA A 84 16.01 -5.96 -13.51
CA ALA A 84 15.98 -4.55 -13.90
C ALA A 84 17.09 -3.71 -13.20
N LEU A 85 17.35 -3.98 -11.92
CA LEU A 85 18.39 -3.31 -11.15
C LEU A 85 19.81 -3.74 -11.54
N SER A 86 19.99 -4.92 -12.19
CA SER A 86 21.30 -5.31 -12.70
C SER A 86 21.86 -4.36 -13.77
N TYR A 87 21.01 -3.53 -14.34
CA TYR A 87 21.36 -2.51 -15.32
C TYR A 87 21.57 -1.11 -14.73
N GLU A 88 21.57 -0.95 -13.40
CA GLU A 88 21.66 0.36 -12.69
C GLU A 88 22.88 1.20 -13.12
N GLY A 89 23.99 0.60 -13.53
CA GLY A 89 25.19 1.30 -13.99
C GLY A 89 25.09 1.94 -15.39
N SER A 90 23.97 1.78 -16.09
CA SER A 90 23.79 2.36 -17.42
C SER A 90 23.33 3.83 -17.35
N GLU A 91 24.08 4.75 -17.98
CA GLU A 91 23.72 6.16 -18.08
C GLU A 91 22.39 6.41 -18.83
N LYS A 92 21.86 5.42 -19.54
CA LYS A 92 20.62 5.53 -20.30
C LYS A 92 19.35 5.36 -19.44
N ILE A 93 19.49 4.86 -18.20
CA ILE A 93 18.35 4.60 -17.34
C ILE A 93 18.10 5.83 -16.46
N GLU A 94 16.86 6.28 -16.44
CA GLU A 94 16.48 7.42 -15.61
C GLU A 94 16.60 7.08 -14.11
N MET A 95 17.27 7.92 -13.34
CA MET A 95 17.38 7.80 -11.88
C MET A 95 16.01 7.63 -11.18
N ARG A 96 15.01 8.37 -11.67
CA ARG A 96 13.63 8.24 -11.19
C ARG A 96 13.06 6.83 -11.37
N GLN A 97 13.37 6.18 -12.48
CA GLN A 97 12.91 4.82 -12.76
C GLN A 97 13.58 3.81 -11.82
N LEU A 98 14.88 3.93 -11.62
CA LEU A 98 15.62 3.09 -10.67
C LEU A 98 15.10 3.23 -9.24
N ALA A 99 14.81 4.45 -8.79
CA ALA A 99 14.23 4.69 -7.47
C ALA A 99 12.85 4.04 -7.30
N ARG A 100 11.99 4.09 -8.34
CA ARG A 100 10.69 3.38 -8.30
C ARG A 100 10.86 1.87 -8.23
N ILE A 101 11.78 1.29 -9.01
CA ILE A 101 12.05 -0.15 -8.99
C ILE A 101 12.56 -0.57 -7.60
N LYS A 102 13.51 0.17 -7.01
CA LYS A 102 14.01 -0.07 -5.65
C LYS A 102 12.90 -0.02 -4.62
N SER A 103 12.03 1.00 -4.68
CA SER A 103 10.89 1.12 -3.78
C SER A 103 9.89 -0.03 -3.91
N ASN A 104 9.62 -0.49 -5.13
CA ASN A 104 8.72 -1.61 -5.37
C ASN A 104 9.33 -2.95 -4.90
N LEU A 105 10.62 -3.16 -5.09
CA LEU A 105 11.34 -4.33 -4.57
C LEU A 105 11.37 -4.32 -3.03
N ALA A 106 11.59 -3.15 -2.42
CA ALA A 106 11.52 -2.98 -0.97
C ALA A 106 10.15 -3.39 -0.40
N CYS A 107 9.06 -3.06 -1.11
CA CYS A 107 7.72 -3.48 -0.72
C CYS A 107 7.56 -5.02 -0.72
N ILE A 108 8.16 -5.72 -1.69
CA ILE A 108 8.15 -7.20 -1.72
C ILE A 108 8.96 -7.75 -0.54
N TYR A 109 10.13 -7.18 -0.25
CA TYR A 109 10.94 -7.60 0.88
C TYR A 109 10.25 -7.38 2.23
N ASP A 110 9.51 -6.26 2.40
CA ASP A 110 8.68 -6.03 3.60
C ASP A 110 7.59 -7.11 3.74
N ASN A 111 6.89 -7.44 2.67
CA ASN A 111 5.86 -8.49 2.69
C ASN A 111 6.46 -9.87 3.06
N ASN A 112 7.69 -10.14 2.63
CA ASN A 112 8.42 -11.37 2.93
C ASN A 112 9.15 -11.33 4.29
N ASN A 113 8.93 -10.28 5.11
CA ASN A 113 9.59 -10.03 6.40
C ASN A 113 11.12 -9.87 6.33
N LEU A 114 11.67 -9.55 5.17
CA LEU A 114 13.06 -9.16 4.97
C LEU A 114 13.19 -7.65 5.27
N ASN A 115 12.93 -7.30 6.53
CA ASN A 115 12.73 -5.91 6.95
C ASN A 115 13.99 -5.05 6.78
N ASP A 116 15.17 -5.59 7.04
CA ASP A 116 16.42 -4.82 6.96
C ASP A 116 16.80 -4.53 5.51
N GLU A 117 16.61 -5.49 4.60
CA GLU A 117 16.80 -5.34 3.16
C GLU A 117 15.79 -4.33 2.58
N ALA A 118 14.55 -4.39 3.01
CA ALA A 118 13.53 -3.41 2.62
C ALA A 118 13.90 -1.98 3.04
N ILE A 119 14.37 -1.78 4.27
CA ILE A 119 14.81 -0.47 4.78
C ILE A 119 15.97 0.08 3.94
N ILE A 120 16.94 -0.75 3.59
CA ILE A 120 18.08 -0.34 2.74
C ILE A 120 17.59 0.17 1.38
N LEU A 121 16.74 -0.59 0.70
CA LEU A 121 16.23 -0.22 -0.62
C LEU A 121 15.32 1.02 -0.58
N TYR A 122 14.48 1.15 0.44
CA TYR A 122 13.67 2.34 0.63
C TYR A 122 14.53 3.60 0.82
N ASN A 123 15.57 3.52 1.66
CA ASN A 123 16.48 4.65 1.86
C ASN A 123 17.24 5.01 0.56
N GLN A 124 17.74 4.02 -0.17
CA GLN A 124 18.36 4.27 -1.47
C GLN A 124 17.40 4.92 -2.47
N ALA A 125 16.13 4.53 -2.47
CA ALA A 125 15.12 5.15 -3.32
C ALA A 125 14.86 6.61 -2.92
N ILE A 126 14.77 6.91 -1.62
CA ILE A 126 14.62 8.27 -1.09
C ILE A 126 15.82 9.14 -1.49
N ASP A 127 17.05 8.66 -1.29
CA ASP A 127 18.26 9.40 -1.64
C ASP A 127 18.28 9.74 -3.13
N THR A 128 17.92 8.77 -3.97
CA THR A 128 17.83 8.96 -5.42
C THR A 128 16.76 9.98 -5.78
N PHE A 129 15.55 9.88 -5.23
CA PHE A 129 14.46 10.83 -5.49
C PHE A 129 14.79 12.23 -4.99
N SER A 130 15.45 12.35 -3.84
CA SER A 130 15.84 13.63 -3.26
C SER A 130 16.90 14.36 -4.09
N SER A 131 17.70 13.64 -4.88
CA SER A 131 18.69 14.23 -5.80
C SER A 131 18.07 14.80 -7.08
N LEU A 132 16.80 14.50 -7.37
CA LEU A 132 16.12 14.97 -8.58
C LEU A 132 15.61 16.41 -8.42
N THR A 133 15.54 17.11 -9.53
CA THR A 133 14.97 18.48 -9.59
C THR A 133 13.91 18.55 -10.69
N PRO A 134 12.62 18.81 -10.36
CA PRO A 134 12.07 18.89 -9.01
C PRO A 134 12.04 17.54 -8.30
N SER A 135 12.17 17.58 -6.96
CA SER A 135 12.05 16.39 -6.12
C SER A 135 10.62 15.83 -6.15
N PRO A 136 10.44 14.52 -6.31
CA PRO A 136 9.10 13.90 -6.31
C PRO A 136 8.61 13.66 -4.88
N GLU A 137 8.17 14.71 -4.20
CA GLU A 137 7.81 14.68 -2.78
C GLU A 137 6.74 13.65 -2.42
N ILE A 138 5.76 13.42 -3.31
CA ILE A 138 4.69 12.43 -3.09
C ILE A 138 5.24 11.00 -3.11
N GLU A 139 6.15 10.69 -4.03
CA GLU A 139 6.80 9.38 -4.10
C GLU A 139 7.65 9.14 -2.83
N ILE A 140 8.37 10.17 -2.37
CA ILE A 140 9.14 10.11 -1.12
C ILE A 140 8.20 9.93 0.08
N ALA A 141 7.07 10.63 0.13
CA ALA A 141 6.09 10.50 1.20
C ALA A 141 5.51 9.08 1.29
N ASN A 142 5.20 8.46 0.16
CA ASN A 142 4.76 7.06 0.15
C ASN A 142 5.81 6.13 0.75
N ILE A 143 7.09 6.31 0.38
CA ILE A 143 8.18 5.49 0.92
C ILE A 143 8.35 5.75 2.42
N ARG A 144 8.28 7.00 2.87
CA ARG A 144 8.34 7.36 4.29
C ARG A 144 7.21 6.70 5.10
N ASN A 145 5.99 6.69 4.55
CA ASN A 145 4.88 5.98 5.19
C ASN A 145 5.16 4.47 5.32
N ASN A 146 5.70 3.83 4.29
CA ASN A 146 6.07 2.42 4.34
C ASN A 146 7.22 2.16 5.35
N LEU A 147 8.24 3.01 5.39
CA LEU A 147 9.29 2.94 6.42
C LEU A 147 8.72 3.09 7.84
N GLY A 148 7.74 3.98 8.03
CA GLY A 148 7.03 4.11 9.30
C GLY A 148 6.37 2.80 9.72
N MET A 149 5.72 2.09 8.78
CA MET A 149 5.11 0.78 9.06
C MET A 149 6.17 -0.27 9.44
N LEU A 150 7.30 -0.31 8.72
CA LEU A 150 8.41 -1.23 9.00
C LEU A 150 9.02 -0.98 10.38
N HIS A 151 9.35 0.27 10.70
CA HIS A 151 9.92 0.62 12.00
C HIS A 151 8.93 0.36 13.15
N LYS A 152 7.62 0.55 12.91
CA LYS A 152 6.58 0.16 13.87
C LYS A 152 6.59 -1.35 14.14
N LYS A 153 6.68 -2.20 13.09
CA LYS A 153 6.83 -3.67 13.25
C LYS A 153 8.06 -4.03 14.11
N LYS A 154 9.16 -3.31 13.94
CA LYS A 154 10.39 -3.49 14.74
C LYS A 154 10.30 -2.87 16.14
N ARG A 155 9.18 -2.24 16.49
CA ARG A 155 8.95 -1.49 17.74
C ARG A 155 9.88 -0.29 17.92
N GLU A 156 10.41 0.24 16.85
CA GLU A 156 11.23 1.45 16.80
C GLU A 156 10.30 2.67 16.65
N PHE A 157 9.48 2.92 17.68
CA PHE A 157 8.32 3.81 17.62
C PHE A 157 8.66 5.26 17.30
N GLU A 158 9.75 5.80 17.85
CA GLU A 158 10.19 7.18 17.56
C GLU A 158 10.60 7.35 16.10
N VAL A 159 11.28 6.35 15.52
CA VAL A 159 11.67 6.37 14.11
C VAL A 159 10.45 6.24 13.20
N ALA A 160 9.49 5.39 13.59
CA ALA A 160 8.24 5.23 12.87
C ALA A 160 7.43 6.53 12.84
N GLU A 161 7.27 7.18 14.01
CA GLU A 161 6.56 8.45 14.14
C GLU A 161 7.18 9.53 13.25
N ASN A 162 8.51 9.69 13.30
CA ASN A 162 9.19 10.68 12.47
C ASN A 162 8.95 10.45 10.96
N ASN A 163 9.00 9.19 10.51
CA ASN A 163 8.71 8.88 9.11
C ASN A 163 7.26 9.18 8.72
N TYR A 164 6.29 8.87 9.58
CA TYR A 164 4.88 9.21 9.35
C TYR A 164 4.65 10.71 9.33
N MET A 165 5.27 11.48 10.24
CA MET A 165 5.13 12.94 10.29
C MET A 165 5.68 13.60 9.02
N ILE A 166 6.83 13.15 8.52
CA ILE A 166 7.39 13.65 7.24
C ILE A 166 6.44 13.33 6.08
N ALA A 167 5.89 12.11 6.03
CA ALA A 167 4.94 11.69 5.00
C ALA A 167 3.66 12.54 5.07
N LEU A 168 3.10 12.74 6.26
CA LEU A 168 1.90 13.53 6.48
C LEU A 168 2.07 14.96 5.99
N GLN A 169 3.15 15.63 6.39
CA GLN A 169 3.44 17.00 5.98
C GLN A 169 3.55 17.11 4.45
N ALA A 170 4.20 16.14 3.78
CA ALA A 170 4.32 16.15 2.33
C ALA A 170 2.97 15.95 1.64
N PHE A 171 2.10 15.05 2.15
CA PHE A 171 0.75 14.86 1.60
C PHE A 171 -0.12 16.10 1.81
N GLU A 172 -0.11 16.70 2.99
CA GLU A 172 -0.87 17.91 3.28
C GLU A 172 -0.46 19.08 2.37
N ASN A 173 0.84 19.27 2.17
CA ASN A 173 1.36 20.36 1.33
C ASN A 173 1.04 20.18 -0.15
N ASN A 174 1.07 18.95 -0.66
CA ASN A 174 0.96 18.66 -2.09
C ASN A 174 -0.45 18.26 -2.54
N LYS A 175 -1.24 17.67 -1.65
CA LYS A 175 -2.58 17.15 -1.95
C LYS A 175 -3.70 17.78 -1.13
N GLY A 176 -3.33 18.49 -0.08
CA GLY A 176 -4.24 19.07 0.90
C GLY A 176 -4.42 18.21 2.16
N ALA A 177 -4.69 18.89 3.28
CA ALA A 177 -4.84 18.25 4.59
C ALA A 177 -6.02 17.26 4.66
N THR A 178 -6.96 17.31 3.71
CA THR A 178 -8.12 16.42 3.62
C THR A 178 -7.95 15.33 2.54
N SER A 179 -6.72 15.02 2.15
CA SER A 179 -6.45 13.95 1.18
C SER A 179 -6.59 12.57 1.81
N GLU A 180 -6.95 11.57 1.01
CA GLU A 180 -7.04 10.17 1.47
C GLU A 180 -5.68 9.63 1.94
N GLU A 181 -4.59 10.11 1.33
CA GLU A 181 -3.24 9.77 1.75
C GLU A 181 -2.91 10.31 3.15
N ALA A 182 -3.35 11.54 3.47
CA ALA A 182 -3.22 12.09 4.83
C ALA A 182 -4.02 11.25 5.83
N ALA A 183 -5.27 10.87 5.48
CA ALA A 183 -6.09 10.00 6.33
C ALA A 183 -5.42 8.64 6.60
N ALA A 184 -4.79 8.04 5.59
CA ALA A 184 -4.05 6.78 5.77
C ALA A 184 -2.88 6.94 6.75
N VAL A 185 -2.13 8.05 6.68
CA VAL A 185 -1.04 8.32 7.63
C VAL A 185 -1.56 8.59 9.02
N TYR A 186 -2.67 9.33 9.19
CA TYR A 186 -3.32 9.51 10.49
C TYR A 186 -3.74 8.17 11.10
N ASN A 187 -4.31 7.25 10.33
CA ASN A 187 -4.61 5.90 10.81
C ASN A 187 -3.35 5.14 11.24
N ASN A 188 -2.25 5.25 10.51
CA ASN A 188 -0.98 4.63 10.85
C ASN A 188 -0.39 5.20 12.15
N LEU A 189 -0.43 6.52 12.31
CA LEU A 189 -0.06 7.20 13.57
C LEU A 189 -0.94 6.74 14.73
N GLY A 190 -2.25 6.64 14.50
CA GLY A 190 -3.19 6.14 15.50
C GLY A 190 -2.83 4.73 15.98
N THR A 191 -2.53 3.81 15.06
CA THR A 191 -2.08 2.46 15.43
C THR A 191 -0.71 2.44 16.10
N LEU A 192 0.21 3.33 15.69
CA LEU A 192 1.51 3.51 16.35
C LEU A 192 1.33 3.93 17.81
N PHE A 193 0.51 4.94 18.08
CA PHE A 193 0.24 5.42 19.41
C PHE A 193 -0.53 4.40 20.26
N TYR A 194 -1.39 3.59 19.65
CA TYR A 194 -2.02 2.48 20.34
C TYR A 194 -1.00 1.44 20.83
N ASP A 195 -0.07 1.04 19.94
CA ASP A 195 0.99 0.08 20.25
C ASP A 195 2.02 0.63 21.26
N SER A 196 2.14 1.96 21.34
CA SER A 196 2.99 2.69 22.33
C SER A 196 2.26 3.03 23.62
N GLU A 197 1.03 2.54 23.83
CA GLU A 197 0.16 2.82 25.00
C GLU A 197 -0.21 4.32 25.17
N LEU A 198 -0.05 5.13 24.13
CA LEU A 198 -0.45 6.54 24.08
C LEU A 198 -1.89 6.68 23.60
N ILE A 199 -2.84 6.10 24.33
CA ILE A 199 -4.20 5.81 23.85
C ILE A 199 -5.01 7.07 23.52
N ASN A 200 -4.82 8.18 24.25
CA ASN A 200 -5.48 9.44 23.93
C ASN A 200 -5.05 9.99 22.56
N GLN A 201 -3.73 9.93 22.27
CA GLN A 201 -3.19 10.34 20.97
C GLN A 201 -3.67 9.37 19.85
N SER A 202 -3.73 8.08 20.15
CA SER A 202 -4.30 7.08 19.23
C SER A 202 -5.73 7.44 18.81
N ARG A 203 -6.60 7.74 19.80
CA ARG A 203 -7.98 8.17 19.55
C ARG A 203 -8.01 9.40 18.66
N GLU A 204 -7.24 10.44 19.01
CA GLU A 204 -7.22 11.70 18.26
C GLU A 204 -6.83 11.49 16.78
N MET A 205 -5.79 10.68 16.52
CA MET A 205 -5.36 10.38 15.15
C MET A 205 -6.42 9.61 14.35
N HIS A 206 -7.09 8.63 14.98
CA HIS A 206 -8.18 7.91 14.32
C HIS A 206 -9.41 8.78 14.06
N GLU A 207 -9.72 9.73 14.96
CA GLU A 207 -10.78 10.72 14.76
C GLU A 207 -10.47 11.64 13.55
N GLN A 208 -9.22 12.12 13.43
CA GLN A 208 -8.77 12.92 12.27
C GLN A 208 -8.87 12.13 10.96
N ALA A 209 -8.43 10.87 10.95
CA ALA A 209 -8.56 10.01 9.77
C ALA A 209 -10.02 9.84 9.35
N LEU A 210 -10.91 9.57 10.30
CA LEU A 210 -12.34 9.41 10.04
C LEU A 210 -12.99 10.68 9.52
N GLU A 211 -12.66 11.85 10.08
CA GLU A 211 -13.20 13.13 9.62
C GLU A 211 -12.88 13.33 8.14
N ILE A 212 -11.64 13.10 7.73
CA ILE A 212 -11.21 13.20 6.33
C ILE A 212 -11.96 12.19 5.45
N LEU A 213 -12.01 10.92 5.86
CA LEU A 213 -12.62 9.87 5.06
C LEU A 213 -14.13 10.05 4.89
N ILE A 214 -14.84 10.53 5.92
CA ILE A 214 -16.28 10.83 5.84
C ILE A 214 -16.56 11.97 4.86
N GLN A 215 -15.69 12.97 4.79
CA GLN A 215 -15.81 14.10 3.86
C GLN A 215 -15.39 13.75 2.43
N SER A 216 -14.55 12.74 2.25
CA SER A 216 -14.10 12.31 0.92
C SER A 216 -15.21 11.59 0.15
N LYS A 217 -15.46 12.05 -1.09
CA LYS A 217 -16.38 11.36 -2.01
C LYS A 217 -15.82 10.10 -2.63
N LYS A 218 -14.53 9.83 -2.41
CA LYS A 218 -13.79 8.70 -2.99
C LYS A 218 -13.52 7.60 -1.98
N SER A 219 -13.66 7.88 -0.67
CA SER A 219 -13.40 6.88 0.37
C SER A 219 -14.27 5.65 0.17
N ASN A 220 -13.66 4.48 0.25
CA ASN A 220 -14.38 3.22 0.17
C ASN A 220 -14.83 2.75 1.57
N ASN A 221 -15.79 1.84 1.60
CA ASN A 221 -16.32 1.31 2.86
C ASN A 221 -15.30 0.48 3.65
N SER A 222 -14.27 -0.06 3.00
CA SER A 222 -13.19 -0.81 3.67
C SER A 222 -12.36 0.13 4.54
N ASP A 223 -11.89 1.27 4.01
CA ASP A 223 -11.06 2.23 4.73
C ASP A 223 -11.82 2.87 5.90
N LEU A 224 -13.09 3.25 5.66
CA LEU A 224 -13.97 3.74 6.71
C LEU A 224 -14.20 2.69 7.79
N GLY A 225 -14.47 1.44 7.41
CA GLY A 225 -14.67 0.33 8.33
C GLY A 225 -13.44 0.06 9.18
N GLN A 226 -12.26 0.07 8.58
CA GLN A 226 -10.99 -0.08 9.31
C GLN A 226 -10.78 1.06 10.32
N SER A 227 -11.00 2.31 9.90
CA SER A 227 -10.82 3.48 10.78
C SER A 227 -11.80 3.46 11.96
N TYR A 228 -13.07 3.09 11.74
CA TYR A 228 -14.02 2.89 12.83
C TYR A 228 -13.59 1.77 13.78
N SER A 229 -13.08 0.65 13.27
CA SER A 229 -12.58 -0.47 14.08
C SER A 229 -11.39 -0.04 14.95
N ASN A 230 -10.46 0.71 14.39
CA ASN A 230 -9.29 1.23 15.11
C ASN A 230 -9.68 2.23 16.20
N LEU A 231 -10.59 3.16 15.89
CA LEU A 231 -11.14 4.09 16.88
C LEU A 231 -11.85 3.34 18.00
N ALA A 232 -12.65 2.31 17.67
CA ALA A 232 -13.33 1.50 18.67
C ALA A 232 -12.35 0.83 19.64
N ALA A 233 -11.22 0.31 19.13
CA ALA A 233 -10.18 -0.30 19.97
C ALA A 233 -9.56 0.72 20.93
N SER A 234 -9.30 1.96 20.49
CA SER A 234 -8.77 3.04 21.34
C SER A 234 -9.78 3.46 22.41
N LEU A 235 -11.06 3.62 22.03
CA LEU A 235 -12.14 3.94 22.98
C LEU A 235 -12.34 2.84 24.02
N GLU A 236 -12.22 1.58 23.61
CA GLU A 236 -12.27 0.42 24.51
C GLU A 236 -11.19 0.47 25.57
N LYS A 237 -9.94 0.78 25.18
CA LYS A 237 -8.81 0.96 26.08
C LYS A 237 -9.00 2.12 27.05
N LEU A 238 -9.67 3.18 26.62
CA LEU A 238 -10.04 4.33 27.46
C LEU A 238 -11.22 4.05 28.41
N GLY A 239 -11.90 2.89 28.27
CA GLY A 239 -13.09 2.55 29.06
C GLY A 239 -14.39 3.17 28.53
N GLU A 240 -14.36 3.85 27.38
CA GLU A 240 -15.51 4.46 26.71
C GLU A 240 -16.35 3.38 25.98
N THR A 241 -16.89 2.46 26.74
CA THR A 241 -17.45 1.20 26.26
C THR A 241 -18.61 1.36 25.29
N ASP A 242 -19.53 2.29 25.57
CA ASP A 242 -20.71 2.51 24.70
C ASP A 242 -20.32 3.12 23.36
N ALA A 243 -19.33 4.02 23.38
CA ALA A 243 -18.77 4.60 22.16
C ALA A 243 -18.00 3.55 21.34
N ALA A 244 -17.20 2.70 21.99
CA ALA A 244 -16.51 1.59 21.36
C ALA A 244 -17.47 0.61 20.68
N GLU A 245 -18.54 0.20 21.38
CA GLU A 245 -19.56 -0.69 20.85
C GLU A 245 -20.20 -0.12 19.58
N LYS A 246 -20.59 1.16 19.60
CA LYS A 246 -21.17 1.85 18.44
C LYS A 246 -20.22 1.89 17.24
N ASN A 247 -18.94 2.17 17.49
CA ASN A 247 -17.95 2.24 16.41
C ASN A 247 -17.66 0.85 15.81
N TYR A 248 -17.59 -0.22 16.62
CA TYR A 248 -17.50 -1.58 16.11
C TYR A 248 -18.70 -1.97 15.23
N GLU A 249 -19.92 -1.55 15.59
CA GLU A 249 -21.11 -1.81 14.78
C GLU A 249 -21.07 -1.11 13.43
N LEU A 250 -20.64 0.17 13.43
CA LEU A 250 -20.45 0.92 12.18
C LEU A 250 -19.37 0.26 11.31
N ALA A 251 -18.24 -0.12 11.91
CA ALA A 251 -17.17 -0.82 11.22
C ALA A 251 -17.67 -2.09 10.52
N LEU A 252 -18.33 -2.99 11.27
CA LEU A 252 -18.85 -4.24 10.71
C LEU A 252 -19.87 -4.01 9.62
N GLY A 253 -20.77 -3.02 9.79
CA GLY A 253 -21.76 -2.68 8.76
C GLY A 253 -21.14 -2.25 7.44
N LEU A 254 -20.05 -1.47 7.47
CA LEU A 254 -19.32 -1.04 6.29
C LEU A 254 -18.52 -2.19 5.66
N LEU A 255 -17.76 -2.95 6.47
CA LEU A 255 -16.92 -4.04 6.02
C LEU A 255 -17.71 -5.18 5.38
N GLU A 256 -18.94 -5.43 5.83
CA GLU A 256 -19.84 -6.40 5.22
C GLU A 256 -20.18 -6.08 3.76
N THR A 257 -20.18 -4.81 3.37
CA THR A 257 -20.45 -4.40 1.98
C THR A 257 -19.26 -4.62 1.05
N THR A 258 -18.04 -4.73 1.60
CA THR A 258 -16.77 -4.90 0.87
C THR A 258 -16.02 -6.16 1.30
N LEU A 259 -16.78 -7.18 1.76
CA LEU A 259 -16.22 -8.32 2.47
C LEU A 259 -15.17 -9.12 1.68
N LYS A 260 -15.27 -9.16 0.34
CA LYS A 260 -14.28 -9.85 -0.51
C LYS A 260 -12.90 -9.22 -0.44
N ASP A 261 -12.85 -7.89 -0.31
CA ASP A 261 -11.62 -7.11 -0.35
C ASP A 261 -11.10 -6.80 1.07
N ALA A 262 -11.95 -6.98 2.11
CA ALA A 262 -11.67 -6.60 3.49
C ALA A 262 -11.89 -7.75 4.49
N LEU A 263 -11.71 -9.00 4.04
CA LEU A 263 -12.02 -10.19 4.85
C LEU A 263 -11.25 -10.22 6.17
N ASP A 264 -9.93 -10.00 6.10
CA ASP A 264 -9.06 -10.04 7.28
C ASP A 264 -9.42 -8.94 8.29
N ILE A 265 -9.71 -7.72 7.79
CA ILE A 265 -10.13 -6.59 8.65
C ILE A 265 -11.46 -6.91 9.31
N TYR A 266 -12.39 -7.50 8.57
CA TYR A 266 -13.70 -7.90 9.09
C TYR A 266 -13.58 -8.96 10.20
N GLU A 267 -12.74 -9.99 9.99
CA GLU A 267 -12.52 -11.06 10.97
C GLU A 267 -11.89 -10.49 12.26
N ILE A 268 -10.87 -9.67 12.16
CA ILE A 268 -10.23 -8.98 13.29
C ILE A 268 -11.24 -8.09 14.03
N THR A 269 -12.04 -7.31 13.30
CA THR A 269 -13.06 -6.43 13.88
C THR A 269 -14.13 -7.24 14.62
N CYS A 270 -14.60 -8.36 14.06
CA CYS A 270 -15.54 -9.27 14.71
C CYS A 270 -14.97 -9.84 16.01
N GLU A 271 -13.70 -10.26 16.01
CA GLU A 271 -13.04 -10.81 17.19
C GLU A 271 -12.94 -9.75 18.30
N ASN A 272 -12.46 -8.56 17.99
CA ASN A 272 -12.33 -7.46 18.94
C ASN A 272 -13.70 -7.09 19.52
N TYR A 273 -14.71 -6.95 18.68
CA TYR A 273 -16.07 -6.64 19.13
C TYR A 273 -16.66 -7.73 20.01
N CYS A 274 -16.51 -9.01 19.65
CA CYS A 274 -16.94 -10.13 20.49
C CYS A 274 -16.26 -10.10 21.85
N ASN A 275 -14.97 -9.83 21.91
CA ASN A 275 -14.21 -9.73 23.16
C ASN A 275 -14.74 -8.60 24.05
N LEU A 276 -15.01 -7.42 23.49
CA LEU A 276 -15.67 -6.31 24.20
C LEU A 276 -17.02 -6.77 24.77
N LEU A 277 -17.90 -7.34 23.91
CA LEU A 277 -19.23 -7.77 24.32
C LEU A 277 -19.21 -8.81 25.43
N ILE A 278 -18.27 -9.76 25.40
CA ILE A 278 -18.10 -10.76 26.47
C ILE A 278 -17.70 -10.07 27.78
N ARG A 279 -16.74 -9.14 27.73
CA ARG A 279 -16.23 -8.41 28.88
C ARG A 279 -17.33 -7.58 29.57
N ILE A 280 -18.24 -6.98 28.78
CA ILE A 280 -19.37 -6.19 29.33
C ILE A 280 -20.63 -7.04 29.60
N GLY A 281 -20.51 -8.37 29.57
CA GLY A 281 -21.59 -9.28 29.93
C GLY A 281 -22.65 -9.56 28.83
N LYS A 282 -22.51 -8.98 27.63
CA LYS A 282 -23.43 -9.14 26.49
C LYS A 282 -23.14 -10.42 25.68
N LYS A 283 -22.95 -11.58 26.35
CA LYS A 283 -22.57 -12.87 25.77
C LYS A 283 -23.46 -13.34 24.62
N ARG A 284 -24.78 -13.13 24.73
CA ARG A 284 -25.75 -13.52 23.69
C ARG A 284 -25.50 -12.75 22.37
N ARG A 285 -25.17 -11.46 22.50
CA ARG A 285 -24.86 -10.60 21.36
C ARG A 285 -23.54 -11.01 20.71
N ALA A 286 -22.52 -11.29 21.50
CA ALA A 286 -21.25 -11.82 21.00
C ALA A 286 -21.46 -13.11 20.17
N ALA A 287 -22.23 -14.08 20.68
CA ALA A 287 -22.54 -15.30 19.95
C ALA A 287 -23.31 -15.04 18.63
N SER A 288 -24.17 -14.02 18.60
CA SER A 288 -24.87 -13.61 17.37
C SER A 288 -23.93 -13.02 16.34
N VAL A 289 -23.01 -12.14 16.75
CA VAL A 289 -21.97 -11.54 15.88
C VAL A 289 -21.08 -12.64 15.30
N GLN A 290 -20.57 -13.53 16.15
CA GLN A 290 -19.71 -14.64 15.72
C GLN A 290 -20.42 -15.58 14.73
N LYS A 291 -21.69 -15.94 14.99
CA LYS A 291 -22.49 -16.77 14.08
C LYS A 291 -22.69 -16.10 12.71
N LYS A 292 -22.96 -14.78 12.72
CA LYS A 292 -23.09 -14.00 11.48
C LYS A 292 -21.78 -13.98 10.71
N ALA A 293 -20.66 -13.72 11.38
CA ALA A 293 -19.33 -13.71 10.79
C ALA A 293 -19.02 -15.05 10.11
N LEU A 294 -19.15 -16.18 10.80
CA LEU A 294 -18.92 -17.51 10.25
C LEU A 294 -19.79 -17.79 9.01
N LYS A 295 -21.05 -17.37 9.02
CA LYS A 295 -21.94 -17.54 7.87
C LYS A 295 -21.53 -16.72 6.65
N LEU A 296 -20.98 -15.52 6.86
CA LEU A 296 -20.56 -14.63 5.78
C LEU A 296 -19.21 -15.06 5.19
N THR A 297 -18.24 -15.35 6.05
CA THR A 297 -16.87 -15.72 5.61
C THR A 297 -16.84 -17.09 4.94
N SER A 298 -17.68 -18.07 5.36
CA SER A 298 -17.78 -19.38 4.71
C SER A 298 -18.32 -19.35 3.27
N LYS A 299 -18.84 -18.23 2.79
CA LYS A 299 -19.29 -18.06 1.40
C LYS A 299 -18.21 -17.48 0.48
N ILE A 300 -17.11 -17.00 1.07
CA ILE A 300 -16.03 -16.35 0.35
C ILE A 300 -14.81 -17.27 0.24
N ARG A 301 -14.58 -18.08 1.26
CA ARG A 301 -13.62 -19.20 1.25
C ARG A 301 -14.16 -20.37 0.44
#